data_7e8e568a45938f23d4d97a614b8874e7
#
_entry.id   7e8e568a45938f23d4d97a614b8874e7
#
_cell.length_a   1.000
_cell.length_b   1.000
_cell.length_c   1.000
_cell.angle_alpha   90.00
_cell.angle_beta   90.00
_cell.angle_gamma   90.00
#
_symmetry.space_group_name_H-M   'P 1'
#
loop_
_entity.id
_entity.type
_entity.pdbx_description
1 polymer ?
#
loop_
_entity_poly.entity_id
_entity_poly.type
_entity_poly.pdbx_seq_one_letter_code
_entity_poly.pdbx_strand_id
1 'polypeptide(L)'
;MKTKISLRELSRRVGISASFMSQVELGRAVPSIGTLYAIVSELGLSLDTLMSGEHSAPAPQADGTTVNGAVSESASPSVFAASAGSALPGIQRAGDRPEINMGGVRWERLTERADPLVEFLRVTYAPGSESCAADALMRHPGWEYIHILSGRLNVQVAFDRDVLGPGDSMNFDSNVPHRLSNTSGEDCVAIWAVVGRQGFAHPLDLARAGQGSNGEDSSAVEHSHS
;
A
#
# COMPACT_ATOMS: atom_id res chain seq x y z
N MET A 1 -5.98 19.03 7.56
CA MET A 1 -4.94 19.75 8.31
C MET A 1 -3.59 19.12 7.96
N LYS A 2 -2.68 19.83 7.26
CA LYS A 2 -1.32 19.33 7.01
C LYS A 2 -0.54 19.40 8.32
N THR A 3 -0.25 18.25 8.91
CA THR A 3 0.57 18.16 10.12
C THR A 3 1.99 18.58 9.75
N LYS A 4 2.45 19.73 10.26
CA LYS A 4 3.85 20.15 10.10
C LYS A 4 4.71 19.33 11.06
N ILE A 5 5.10 18.13 10.63
CA ILE A 5 6.10 17.34 11.35
C ILE A 5 7.49 17.78 10.92
N SER A 6 8.43 17.93 11.87
CA SER A 6 9.82 18.22 11.51
C SER A 6 10.53 16.95 11.01
N LEU A 7 11.55 17.13 10.16
CA LEU A 7 12.37 16.02 9.64
C LEU A 7 12.96 15.17 10.77
N ARG A 8 13.42 15.78 11.86
CA ARG A 8 13.96 15.06 13.03
C ARG A 8 12.89 14.23 13.73
N GLU A 9 11.69 14.75 13.89
CA GLU A 9 10.59 14.04 14.54
C GLU A 9 10.10 12.89 13.66
N LEU A 10 10.00 13.12 12.34
CA LEU A 10 9.65 12.06 11.38
C LEU A 10 10.70 10.93 11.41
N SER A 11 11.99 11.28 11.36
CA SER A 11 13.09 10.30 11.44
C SER A 11 13.02 9.45 12.71
N ARG A 12 12.74 10.10 13.86
CA ARG A 12 12.60 9.41 15.15
C ARG A 12 11.43 8.42 15.14
N ARG A 13 10.28 8.80 14.58
CA ARG A 13 9.09 7.94 14.49
C ARG A 13 9.30 6.77 13.56
N VAL A 14 9.92 7.02 12.42
CA VAL A 14 10.25 5.97 11.42
C VAL A 14 11.39 5.07 11.88
N GLY A 15 12.19 5.49 12.88
CA GLY A 15 13.31 4.70 13.39
C GLY A 15 14.58 4.76 12.54
N ILE A 16 14.77 5.84 11.77
CA ILE A 16 15.97 6.06 10.93
C ILE A 16 16.72 7.33 11.38
N SER A 17 17.98 7.47 10.95
CA SER A 17 18.74 8.67 11.27
C SER A 17 18.21 9.90 10.53
N ALA A 18 18.29 11.08 11.16
CA ALA A 18 17.90 12.35 10.53
C ALA A 18 18.77 12.67 9.30
N SER A 19 20.02 12.22 9.29
CA SER A 19 20.93 12.35 8.15
C SER A 19 20.44 11.52 6.96
N PHE A 20 20.06 10.25 7.20
CA PHE A 20 19.53 9.39 6.14
C PHE A 20 18.19 9.94 5.60
N MET A 21 17.28 10.37 6.48
CA MET A 21 16.02 11.00 6.06
C MET A 21 16.27 12.23 5.16
N SER A 22 17.25 13.07 5.53
CA SER A 22 17.62 14.22 4.70
C SER A 22 18.18 13.82 3.34
N GLN A 23 18.95 12.74 3.27
CA GLN A 23 19.44 12.20 1.98
C GLN A 23 18.29 11.67 1.10
N VAL A 24 17.30 11.04 1.71
CA VAL A 24 16.09 10.58 1.01
C VAL A 24 15.29 11.77 0.47
N GLU A 25 15.06 12.81 1.29
CA GLU A 25 14.35 14.04 0.88
C GLU A 25 15.04 14.75 -0.28
N LEU A 26 16.37 14.76 -0.30
CA LEU A 26 17.18 15.34 -1.37
C LEU A 26 17.34 14.43 -2.59
N GLY A 27 16.75 13.22 -2.60
CA GLY A 27 16.92 12.25 -3.67
C GLY A 27 18.33 11.65 -3.79
N ARG A 28 19.15 11.77 -2.73
CA ARG A 28 20.55 11.29 -2.68
C ARG A 28 20.67 9.88 -2.08
N ALA A 29 19.63 9.38 -1.46
CA ALA A 29 19.54 8.02 -0.97
C ALA A 29 18.18 7.43 -1.33
N VAL A 30 18.16 6.13 -1.63
CA VAL A 30 16.93 5.37 -1.90
C VAL A 30 16.62 4.58 -0.63
N PRO A 31 15.46 4.81 0.01
CA PRO A 31 15.05 4.03 1.17
C PRO A 31 14.67 2.60 0.76
N SER A 32 14.68 1.65 1.70
CA SER A 32 14.01 0.37 1.47
C SER A 32 12.50 0.57 1.31
N ILE A 33 11.81 -0.39 0.71
CA ILE A 33 10.36 -0.33 0.54
C ILE A 33 9.66 -0.18 1.90
N GLY A 34 10.13 -0.88 2.93
CA GLY A 34 9.62 -0.76 4.30
C GLY A 34 9.86 0.62 4.92
N THR A 35 11.03 1.22 4.67
CA THR A 35 11.31 2.60 5.13
C THR A 35 10.41 3.60 4.43
N LEU A 36 10.22 3.48 3.11
CA LEU A 36 9.27 4.33 2.37
C LEU A 36 7.86 4.17 2.93
N TYR A 37 7.46 2.94 3.18
CA TYR A 37 6.18 2.60 3.76
C TYR A 37 5.96 3.26 5.13
N ALA A 38 6.95 3.17 6.02
CA ALA A 38 6.91 3.81 7.33
C ALA A 38 6.82 5.35 7.22
N ILE A 39 7.56 5.97 6.29
CA ILE A 39 7.53 7.41 6.04
C ILE A 39 6.12 7.86 5.63
N VAL A 40 5.52 7.21 4.62
CA VAL A 40 4.18 7.60 4.13
C VAL A 40 3.11 7.37 5.20
N SER A 41 3.22 6.30 6.00
CA SER A 41 2.32 6.03 7.12
C SER A 41 2.35 7.13 8.17
N GLU A 42 3.54 7.55 8.59
CA GLU A 42 3.70 8.65 9.57
C GLU A 42 3.21 10.00 9.04
N LEU A 43 3.22 10.19 7.74
CA LEU A 43 2.67 11.37 7.09
C LEU A 43 1.15 11.29 6.88
N GLY A 44 0.50 10.17 7.21
CA GLY A 44 -0.92 9.93 6.96
C GLY A 44 -1.24 9.84 5.46
N LEU A 45 -0.26 9.45 4.65
CA LEU A 45 -0.41 9.23 3.21
C LEU A 45 -0.56 7.73 2.94
N SER A 46 -1.19 7.38 1.82
CA SER A 46 -1.16 6.01 1.30
C SER A 46 -0.05 5.88 0.25
N LEU A 47 0.47 4.67 0.06
CA LEU A 47 1.36 4.39 -1.08
C LEU A 47 0.66 4.61 -2.41
N ASP A 48 -0.64 4.42 -2.46
CA ASP A 48 -1.47 4.74 -3.61
C ASP A 48 -1.31 6.19 -4.08
N THR A 49 -1.13 7.13 -3.15
CA THR A 49 -0.86 8.54 -3.48
C THR A 49 0.47 8.69 -4.23
N LEU A 50 1.48 7.89 -3.87
CA LEU A 50 2.77 7.88 -4.57
C LEU A 50 2.67 7.18 -5.93
N MET A 51 1.91 6.08 -6.01
CA MET A 51 1.69 5.34 -7.26
C MET A 51 0.90 6.15 -8.27
N SER A 52 -0.04 6.99 -7.83
CA SER A 52 -0.92 7.76 -8.71
C SER A 52 -0.22 8.91 -9.41
N GLY A 53 1.04 9.22 -9.06
CA GLY A 53 1.82 10.26 -9.73
C GLY A 53 1.18 11.65 -9.69
N GLU A 54 0.34 11.95 -8.70
CA GLU A 54 -0.23 13.29 -8.48
C GLU A 54 0.83 14.29 -7.99
N HIS A 55 1.90 14.41 -8.77
CA HIS A 55 2.57 15.68 -8.91
C HIS A 55 1.80 16.43 -9.98
N SER A 56 0.81 17.21 -9.58
CA SER A 56 0.19 18.23 -10.43
C SER A 56 1.28 19.21 -10.88
N ALA A 57 1.94 18.87 -11.98
CA ALA A 57 2.52 19.88 -12.82
C ALA A 57 1.33 20.62 -13.48
N PRO A 58 1.28 21.97 -13.42
CA PRO A 58 0.22 22.70 -14.11
C PRO A 58 0.32 22.38 -15.59
N ALA A 59 -0.79 21.90 -16.17
CA ALA A 59 -0.89 21.65 -17.59
C ALA A 59 -0.54 22.94 -18.35
N PRO A 60 0.30 22.87 -19.41
CA PRO A 60 0.48 24.01 -20.31
C PRO A 60 -0.85 24.25 -21.00
N GLN A 61 -1.40 25.46 -20.86
CA GLN A 61 -2.52 25.94 -21.64
C GLN A 61 -2.13 25.92 -23.11
N ALA A 62 -2.76 25.05 -23.88
CA ALA A 62 -2.62 25.07 -25.33
C ALA A 62 -3.46 26.23 -25.88
N ASP A 63 -2.77 27.28 -26.31
CA ASP A 63 -3.35 28.30 -27.17
C ASP A 63 -3.76 27.68 -28.49
N GLY A 64 -5.04 27.89 -28.84
CA GLY A 64 -5.59 27.41 -30.09
C GLY A 64 -5.02 28.15 -31.28
N THR A 65 -4.47 27.41 -32.24
CA THR A 65 -4.34 27.87 -33.61
C THR A 65 -4.70 26.74 -34.57
N THR A 66 -5.85 26.88 -35.17
CA THR A 66 -6.34 26.11 -36.34
C THR A 66 -5.44 26.33 -37.52
N VAL A 67 -4.95 25.25 -38.15
CA VAL A 67 -4.58 25.26 -39.61
C VAL A 67 -5.04 23.96 -40.25
N ASN A 68 -5.86 24.15 -41.27
CA ASN A 68 -6.31 23.18 -42.27
C ASN A 68 -5.14 22.67 -43.12
N GLY A 69 -5.20 21.40 -43.56
CA GLY A 69 -4.36 20.91 -44.66
C GLY A 69 -4.40 19.40 -44.89
N ALA A 70 -5.34 18.95 -45.72
CA ALA A 70 -5.27 17.91 -46.75
C ALA A 70 -4.56 16.57 -46.57
N VAL A 71 -5.38 15.51 -46.60
CA VAL A 71 -5.32 14.14 -47.20
C VAL A 71 -3.96 13.60 -47.71
N SER A 72 -3.62 12.41 -47.23
CA SER A 72 -3.12 11.32 -48.09
C SER A 72 -3.38 9.94 -47.46
N GLU A 73 -3.90 9.04 -48.27
CA GLU A 73 -4.34 7.68 -47.98
C GLU A 73 -3.20 6.71 -47.75
N SER A 74 -3.58 5.61 -47.10
CA SER A 74 -3.00 4.26 -47.12
C SER A 74 -2.01 3.91 -46.04
N ALA A 75 -2.54 3.38 -44.93
CA ALA A 75 -1.94 2.28 -44.19
C ALA A 75 -3.04 1.48 -43.50
N SER A 76 -3.02 0.18 -43.69
CA SER A 76 -3.97 -0.80 -43.13
C SER A 76 -4.20 -0.64 -41.63
N PRO A 77 -5.40 -0.85 -41.10
CA PRO A 77 -5.68 -0.72 -39.69
C PRO A 77 -5.01 -1.88 -38.95
N SER A 78 -3.94 -1.56 -38.25
CA SER A 78 -3.43 -2.40 -37.15
C SER A 78 -4.53 -2.44 -36.08
N VAL A 79 -5.20 -3.58 -35.94
CA VAL A 79 -6.25 -3.82 -34.94
C VAL A 79 -5.63 -4.04 -33.57
N PHE A 80 -4.90 -3.04 -33.07
CA PHE A 80 -4.67 -2.84 -31.64
C PHE A 80 -5.25 -1.49 -31.30
N ALA A 81 -6.58 -1.47 -31.20
CA ALA A 81 -7.29 -0.34 -30.63
C ALA A 81 -6.70 -0.05 -29.24
N ALA A 82 -6.30 1.21 -29.04
CA ALA A 82 -6.12 1.76 -27.71
C ALA A 82 -7.29 1.28 -26.84
N SER A 83 -7.00 0.72 -25.68
CA SER A 83 -8.02 0.22 -24.75
C SER A 83 -8.97 1.35 -24.43
N ALA A 84 -10.12 1.35 -25.09
CA ALA A 84 -11.27 2.11 -24.67
C ALA A 84 -11.51 1.73 -23.21
N GLY A 85 -11.48 2.71 -22.31
CA GLY A 85 -11.71 2.50 -20.89
C GLY A 85 -12.92 1.58 -20.71
N SER A 86 -12.82 0.59 -19.83
CA SER A 86 -13.92 -0.33 -19.58
C SER A 86 -15.17 0.45 -19.23
N ALA A 87 -16.30 0.15 -19.88
CA ALA A 87 -17.59 0.75 -19.54
C ALA A 87 -18.03 0.39 -18.10
N LEU A 88 -17.41 -0.64 -17.51
CA LEU A 88 -17.66 -1.07 -16.14
C LEU A 88 -16.61 -0.43 -15.22
N PRO A 89 -17.02 0.39 -14.22
CA PRO A 89 -16.10 1.03 -13.28
C PRO A 89 -15.42 -0.02 -12.38
N GLY A 90 -14.22 0.31 -11.87
CA GLY A 90 -13.49 -0.54 -10.93
C GLY A 90 -12.62 -1.62 -11.58
N ILE A 91 -12.50 -1.65 -12.91
CA ILE A 91 -11.62 -2.59 -13.59
C ILE A 91 -10.22 -2.02 -13.73
N GLN A 92 -9.24 -2.61 -13.04
CA GLN A 92 -7.82 -2.36 -13.25
C GLN A 92 -7.25 -3.38 -14.24
N ARG A 93 -6.79 -2.90 -15.40
CA ARG A 93 -6.15 -3.75 -16.40
C ARG A 93 -4.69 -4.05 -16.04
N ALA A 94 -4.24 -5.25 -16.39
CA ALA A 94 -2.88 -5.70 -16.04
C ALA A 94 -1.76 -4.82 -16.64
N GLY A 95 -1.98 -4.25 -17.84
CA GLY A 95 -0.99 -3.40 -18.52
C GLY A 95 -0.93 -1.97 -17.99
N ASP A 96 -1.91 -1.53 -17.20
CA ASP A 96 -2.07 -0.14 -16.75
C ASP A 96 -1.99 0.00 -15.22
N ARG A 97 -1.41 -0.99 -14.53
CA ARG A 97 -1.28 -0.97 -13.08
C ARG A 97 -0.30 0.10 -12.64
N PRO A 98 -0.70 1.01 -11.75
CA PRO A 98 0.26 1.85 -11.05
C PRO A 98 1.22 0.98 -10.24
N GLU A 99 2.53 1.28 -10.31
CA GLU A 99 3.53 0.47 -9.62
C GLU A 99 4.61 1.30 -8.93
N ILE A 100 5.20 0.71 -7.90
CA ILE A 100 6.45 1.16 -7.26
C ILE A 100 7.40 -0.02 -7.30
N ASN A 101 8.63 0.22 -7.77
CA ASN A 101 9.70 -0.76 -7.72
C ASN A 101 10.88 -0.19 -6.92
N MET A 102 11.23 -0.86 -5.81
CA MET A 102 12.27 -0.39 -4.91
C MET A 102 12.96 -1.55 -4.21
N GLY A 103 14.30 -1.60 -4.28
CA GLY A 103 15.08 -2.64 -3.61
C GLY A 103 14.79 -4.06 -4.07
N GLY A 104 14.35 -4.25 -5.33
CA GLY A 104 13.96 -5.55 -5.87
C GLY A 104 12.55 -6.01 -5.44
N VAL A 105 11.80 -5.16 -4.72
CA VAL A 105 10.39 -5.40 -4.41
C VAL A 105 9.53 -4.51 -5.30
N ARG A 106 8.61 -5.11 -6.04
CA ARG A 106 7.67 -4.42 -6.92
C ARG A 106 6.25 -4.56 -6.38
N TRP A 107 5.58 -3.45 -6.21
CA TRP A 107 4.19 -3.33 -5.78
C TRP A 107 3.35 -2.77 -6.92
N GLU A 108 2.34 -3.52 -7.34
CA GLU A 108 1.40 -3.18 -8.41
C GLU A 108 0.01 -3.04 -7.79
N ARG A 109 -0.64 -1.90 -7.90
CA ARG A 109 -2.02 -1.72 -7.42
C ARG A 109 -3.01 -2.47 -8.29
N LEU A 110 -3.90 -3.23 -7.65
CA LEU A 110 -4.92 -4.03 -8.32
C LEU A 110 -6.29 -3.35 -8.39
N THR A 111 -6.42 -2.14 -7.86
CA THR A 111 -7.65 -1.31 -7.94
C THR A 111 -7.46 -0.17 -8.93
N GLU A 112 -8.51 0.19 -9.66
CA GLU A 112 -8.50 1.33 -10.60
C GLU A 112 -8.13 2.63 -9.90
N ARG A 113 -8.66 2.82 -8.70
CA ARG A 113 -8.43 4.00 -7.85
C ARG A 113 -7.88 3.58 -6.50
N ALA A 114 -7.22 4.54 -5.84
CA ALA A 114 -6.85 4.38 -4.43
C ALA A 114 -8.09 4.13 -3.58
N ASP A 115 -8.02 3.12 -2.70
CA ASP A 115 -9.06 2.83 -1.73
C ASP A 115 -8.57 3.24 -0.33
N PRO A 116 -9.30 4.09 0.41
CA PRO A 116 -8.87 4.53 1.73
C PRO A 116 -8.93 3.42 2.79
N LEU A 117 -9.63 2.32 2.53
CA LEU A 117 -9.84 1.24 3.49
C LEU A 117 -8.88 0.06 3.28
N VAL A 118 -8.47 -0.18 2.02
CA VAL A 118 -7.64 -1.32 1.68
C VAL A 118 -6.63 -0.98 0.58
N GLU A 119 -5.38 -1.35 0.79
CA GLU A 119 -4.39 -1.42 -0.28
C GLU A 119 -4.41 -2.84 -0.83
N PHE A 120 -4.88 -3.02 -2.05
CA PHE A 120 -4.97 -4.32 -2.72
C PHE A 120 -3.93 -4.38 -3.83
N LEU A 121 -2.92 -5.23 -3.64
CA LEU A 121 -1.68 -5.23 -4.39
C LEU A 121 -1.33 -6.60 -4.95
N ARG A 122 -0.62 -6.61 -6.07
CA ARG A 122 0.25 -7.71 -6.47
C ARG A 122 1.68 -7.33 -6.10
N VAL A 123 2.33 -8.15 -5.29
CA VAL A 123 3.69 -7.89 -4.82
C VAL A 123 4.62 -8.93 -5.40
N THR A 124 5.76 -8.48 -5.93
CA THR A 124 6.83 -9.35 -6.43
C THR A 124 8.11 -9.07 -5.66
N TYR A 125 8.67 -10.08 -5.04
CA TYR A 125 9.99 -10.07 -4.43
C TYR A 125 10.98 -10.76 -5.36
N ALA A 126 11.90 -10.01 -5.95
CA ALA A 126 13.00 -10.57 -6.74
C ALA A 126 13.97 -11.39 -5.85
N PRO A 127 14.80 -12.28 -6.41
CA PRO A 127 15.83 -12.99 -5.67
C PRO A 127 16.73 -12.04 -4.87
N GLY A 128 16.90 -12.32 -3.57
CA GLY A 128 17.72 -11.52 -2.67
C GLY A 128 17.07 -10.24 -2.16
N SER A 129 15.83 -9.93 -2.56
CA SER A 129 15.13 -8.73 -2.08
C SER A 129 14.52 -8.90 -0.69
N GLU A 130 14.35 -7.78 0.01
CA GLU A 130 13.79 -7.74 1.36
C GLU A 130 12.99 -6.46 1.61
N SER A 131 11.99 -6.53 2.49
CA SER A 131 11.16 -5.38 2.85
C SER A 131 11.93 -4.37 3.70
N CYS A 132 12.83 -4.85 4.55
CA CYS A 132 13.67 -4.05 5.44
C CYS A 132 14.91 -4.84 5.83
N ALA A 133 15.93 -4.17 6.39
CA ALA A 133 17.13 -4.82 6.91
C ALA A 133 16.82 -5.78 8.06
N ALA A 134 17.65 -6.81 8.24
CA ALA A 134 17.42 -7.87 9.23
C ALA A 134 17.45 -7.38 10.69
N ASP A 135 18.14 -6.28 10.95
CA ASP A 135 18.26 -5.62 12.26
C ASP A 135 17.28 -4.45 12.48
N ALA A 136 16.43 -4.15 11.49
CA ALA A 136 15.51 -3.02 11.50
C ALA A 136 14.12 -3.45 11.02
N LEU A 137 13.46 -4.32 11.81
CA LEU A 137 12.11 -4.80 11.48
C LEU A 137 11.13 -3.63 11.35
N MET A 138 10.31 -3.68 10.31
CA MET A 138 9.28 -2.68 10.05
C MET A 138 8.02 -2.94 10.87
N ARG A 139 7.26 -1.89 11.13
CA ARG A 139 5.90 -1.94 11.67
C ARG A 139 5.10 -0.74 11.17
N HIS A 140 3.80 -0.92 11.04
CA HIS A 140 2.87 0.13 10.66
C HIS A 140 1.45 -0.24 11.10
N PRO A 141 0.51 0.71 11.17
CA PRO A 141 -0.89 0.40 11.47
C PRO A 141 -1.51 -0.51 10.42
N GLY A 142 -2.47 -1.33 10.85
CA GLY A 142 -3.29 -2.16 9.99
C GLY A 142 -3.02 -3.66 10.12
N TRP A 143 -3.67 -4.41 9.26
CA TRP A 143 -3.54 -5.86 9.12
C TRP A 143 -3.11 -6.21 7.71
N GLU A 144 -2.17 -7.11 7.59
CA GLU A 144 -1.72 -7.66 6.31
C GLU A 144 -2.31 -9.04 6.07
N TYR A 145 -2.72 -9.27 4.82
CA TYR A 145 -3.17 -10.55 4.30
C TYR A 145 -2.34 -10.86 3.06
N ILE A 146 -1.74 -12.05 3.05
CA ILE A 146 -0.81 -12.48 2.01
C ILE A 146 -1.29 -13.81 1.45
N HIS A 147 -1.25 -13.96 0.13
CA HIS A 147 -1.46 -15.23 -0.55
C HIS A 147 -0.42 -15.42 -1.65
N ILE A 148 0.39 -16.47 -1.54
CA ILE A 148 1.48 -16.74 -2.46
C ILE A 148 0.94 -17.38 -3.75
N LEU A 149 1.25 -16.77 -4.88
CA LEU A 149 0.92 -17.30 -6.21
C LEU A 149 2.04 -18.18 -6.78
N SER A 150 3.30 -17.76 -6.60
CA SER A 150 4.49 -18.49 -7.07
C SER A 150 5.73 -18.09 -6.27
N GLY A 151 6.75 -18.95 -6.30
CA GLY A 151 8.00 -18.72 -5.58
C GLY A 151 7.88 -19.00 -4.08
N ARG A 152 8.82 -18.46 -3.28
CA ARG A 152 8.89 -18.65 -1.84
C ARG A 152 9.17 -17.32 -1.14
N LEU A 153 8.50 -17.08 -0.01
CA LEU A 153 8.66 -15.89 0.80
C LEU A 153 9.04 -16.27 2.23
N ASN A 154 10.19 -15.81 2.69
CA ASN A 154 10.55 -15.91 4.10
C ASN A 154 9.82 -14.80 4.87
N VAL A 155 9.13 -15.18 5.91
CA VAL A 155 8.36 -14.29 6.77
C VAL A 155 8.91 -14.33 8.17
N GLN A 156 9.08 -13.15 8.77
CA GLN A 156 9.38 -12.99 10.20
C GLN A 156 8.34 -12.04 10.79
N VAL A 157 7.65 -12.48 11.84
CA VAL A 157 6.72 -11.67 12.65
C VAL A 157 7.15 -11.82 14.10
N ALA A 158 7.55 -10.72 14.72
CA ALA A 158 8.25 -10.71 16.01
C ALA A 158 9.48 -11.65 15.99
N PHE A 159 9.44 -12.72 16.76
CA PHE A 159 10.51 -13.72 16.87
C PHE A 159 10.25 -14.98 16.04
N ASP A 160 9.02 -15.14 15.54
CA ASP A 160 8.61 -16.31 14.76
C ASP A 160 9.00 -16.14 13.29
N ARG A 161 9.40 -17.25 12.67
CA ARG A 161 9.82 -17.29 11.26
C ARG A 161 9.26 -18.50 10.57
N ASP A 162 8.87 -18.32 9.33
CA ASP A 162 8.43 -19.40 8.45
C ASP A 162 8.71 -19.05 6.99
N VAL A 163 8.48 -20.01 6.10
CA VAL A 163 8.62 -19.86 4.65
C VAL A 163 7.30 -20.25 3.99
N LEU A 164 6.68 -19.29 3.34
CA LEU A 164 5.46 -19.52 2.57
C LEU A 164 5.81 -19.95 1.15
N GLY A 165 5.09 -20.96 0.64
CA GLY A 165 5.14 -21.46 -0.73
C GLY A 165 3.85 -21.20 -1.50
N PRO A 166 3.79 -21.59 -2.79
CA PRO A 166 2.61 -21.38 -3.62
C PRO A 166 1.34 -22.03 -3.02
N GLY A 167 0.26 -21.25 -2.93
CA GLY A 167 -1.01 -21.62 -2.31
C GLY A 167 -1.11 -21.35 -0.82
N ASP A 168 0.01 -21.07 -0.14
CA ASP A 168 -0.02 -20.69 1.27
C ASP A 168 -0.58 -19.28 1.45
N SER A 169 -1.22 -19.06 2.60
CA SER A 169 -1.73 -17.77 3.01
C SER A 169 -1.41 -17.50 4.47
N MET A 170 -1.19 -16.23 4.80
CA MET A 170 -1.09 -15.79 6.19
C MET A 170 -1.74 -14.42 6.37
N ASN A 171 -2.05 -14.11 7.63
CA ASN A 171 -2.38 -12.75 8.04
C ASN A 171 -1.77 -12.44 9.40
N PHE A 172 -1.45 -11.18 9.63
CA PHE A 172 -0.90 -10.71 10.91
C PHE A 172 -1.22 -9.24 11.15
N ASP A 173 -1.14 -8.82 12.41
CA ASP A 173 -1.20 -7.42 12.82
C ASP A 173 0.12 -6.73 12.48
N SER A 174 0.08 -5.76 11.58
CA SER A 174 1.27 -5.05 11.09
C SER A 174 1.89 -4.11 12.14
N ASN A 175 1.24 -3.88 13.30
CA ASN A 175 1.84 -3.22 14.46
C ASN A 175 2.93 -4.09 15.11
N VAL A 176 2.89 -5.42 14.91
CA VAL A 176 3.95 -6.33 15.33
C VAL A 176 5.16 -6.17 14.41
N PRO A 177 6.39 -6.03 14.94
CA PRO A 177 7.58 -5.94 14.11
C PRO A 177 7.71 -7.12 13.16
N HIS A 178 7.88 -6.85 11.85
CA HIS A 178 7.90 -7.88 10.84
C HIS A 178 8.92 -7.58 9.73
N ARG A 179 9.31 -8.61 9.00
CA ARG A 179 10.18 -8.56 7.83
C ARG A 179 9.83 -9.68 6.87
N LEU A 180 9.91 -9.37 5.60
CA LEU A 180 9.68 -10.30 4.50
C LEU A 180 10.88 -10.26 3.57
N SER A 181 11.28 -11.43 3.05
CA SER A 181 12.43 -11.53 2.16
C SER A 181 12.32 -12.73 1.24
N ASN A 182 12.91 -12.61 0.08
CA ASN A 182 13.07 -13.72 -0.85
C ASN A 182 14.54 -14.13 -0.92
N THR A 183 14.87 -15.27 -0.33
CA THR A 183 16.22 -15.86 -0.38
C THR A 183 16.34 -16.96 -1.43
N SER A 184 15.29 -17.19 -2.24
CA SER A 184 15.30 -18.17 -3.32
C SER A 184 15.96 -17.59 -4.58
N GLY A 185 16.16 -18.44 -5.60
CA GLY A 185 16.73 -18.03 -6.89
C GLY A 185 15.70 -17.58 -7.92
N GLU A 186 14.43 -17.47 -7.55
CA GLU A 186 13.31 -17.09 -8.43
C GLU A 186 12.43 -16.03 -7.79
N ASP A 187 11.64 -15.33 -8.60
CA ASP A 187 10.68 -14.33 -8.11
C ASP A 187 9.62 -14.98 -7.23
N CYS A 188 9.33 -14.36 -6.09
CA CYS A 188 8.13 -14.67 -5.31
C CYS A 188 7.04 -13.67 -5.67
N VAL A 189 5.89 -14.17 -6.09
CA VAL A 189 4.72 -13.37 -6.45
C VAL A 189 3.58 -13.68 -5.51
N ALA A 190 2.97 -12.64 -4.94
CA ALA A 190 1.87 -12.76 -4.00
C ALA A 190 0.75 -11.74 -4.28
N ILE A 191 -0.47 -12.09 -3.89
CA ILE A 191 -1.55 -11.12 -3.67
C ILE A 191 -1.46 -10.64 -2.23
N TRP A 192 -1.65 -9.35 -2.06
CA TRP A 192 -1.48 -8.67 -0.80
C TRP A 192 -2.62 -7.71 -0.52
N ALA A 193 -3.16 -7.74 0.68
CA ALA A 193 -4.10 -6.72 1.13
C ALA A 193 -3.64 -6.14 2.46
N VAL A 194 -3.59 -4.81 2.56
CA VAL A 194 -3.36 -4.10 3.82
C VAL A 194 -4.63 -3.35 4.19
N VAL A 195 -5.21 -3.67 5.35
CA VAL A 195 -6.49 -3.14 5.81
C VAL A 195 -6.30 -2.31 7.07
N GLY A 196 -6.99 -1.18 7.16
CA GLY A 196 -7.00 -0.35 8.37
C GLY A 196 -5.77 0.50 8.59
N ARG A 197 -4.95 0.72 7.58
CA ARG A 197 -3.69 1.48 7.66
C ARG A 197 -3.87 2.93 8.10
N GLN A 198 -4.98 3.57 7.74
CA GLN A 198 -5.27 4.96 8.11
C GLN A 198 -5.93 5.11 9.49
N GLY A 199 -5.77 4.13 10.38
CA GLY A 199 -6.32 4.17 11.73
C GLY A 199 -7.81 3.80 11.82
N PHE A 200 -8.37 3.21 10.79
CA PHE A 200 -9.69 2.59 10.89
C PHE A 200 -9.58 1.28 11.67
N ALA A 201 -10.45 1.12 12.67
CA ALA A 201 -10.55 -0.12 13.41
C ALA A 201 -10.84 -1.29 12.46
N HIS A 202 -10.26 -2.45 12.74
CA HIS A 202 -10.55 -3.67 11.98
C HIS A 202 -12.08 -3.88 11.94
N PRO A 203 -12.66 -4.34 10.82
CA PRO A 203 -14.12 -4.57 10.73
C PRO A 203 -14.70 -5.42 11.85
N LEU A 204 -13.91 -6.35 12.42
CA LEU A 204 -14.30 -7.16 13.57
C LEU A 204 -14.33 -6.35 14.88
N ASP A 205 -13.53 -5.31 15.03
CA ASP A 205 -13.53 -4.44 16.20
C ASP A 205 -14.74 -3.51 16.18
N LEU A 206 -15.16 -3.05 15.00
CA LEU A 206 -16.40 -2.29 14.80
C LEU A 206 -17.64 -3.13 15.14
N ALA A 207 -17.64 -4.42 14.77
CA ALA A 207 -18.73 -5.35 15.12
C ALA A 207 -18.83 -5.59 16.63
N ARG A 208 -17.70 -5.64 17.36
CA ARG A 208 -17.66 -5.78 18.82
C ARG A 208 -18.12 -4.51 19.55
N ALA A 209 -17.71 -3.34 19.06
CA ALA A 209 -18.13 -2.06 19.62
C ALA A 209 -19.65 -1.83 19.51
N GLY A 210 -20.28 -2.32 18.43
CA GLY A 210 -21.74 -2.23 18.23
C GLY A 210 -22.57 -3.16 19.11
N GLN A 211 -21.97 -4.19 19.72
CA GLN A 211 -22.69 -5.13 20.59
C GLN A 211 -22.64 -4.76 22.09
N GLY A 212 -21.79 -3.80 22.48
CA GLY A 212 -21.59 -3.40 23.87
C GLY A 212 -22.56 -2.33 24.40
N SER A 213 -23.45 -1.75 23.57
CA SER A 213 -24.31 -0.63 23.99
C SER A 213 -25.78 -0.97 24.29
N ASN A 214 -26.17 -2.25 24.28
CA ASN A 214 -27.56 -2.67 24.52
C ASN A 214 -27.78 -3.47 25.79
N GLY A 215 -27.13 -3.13 26.89
CA GLY A 215 -27.29 -3.94 28.10
C GLY A 215 -27.05 -3.21 29.41
N GLU A 216 -27.65 -2.03 29.62
CA GLU A 216 -27.86 -1.50 30.99
C GLU A 216 -28.91 -0.38 30.93
N ASP A 217 -30.17 -0.76 30.93
CA ASP A 217 -31.23 0.07 31.50
C ASP A 217 -32.48 -0.80 31.71
N SER A 218 -32.60 -1.44 32.85
CA SER A 218 -33.88 -1.87 33.41
C SER A 218 -33.64 -2.44 34.81
N SER A 219 -33.86 -1.64 35.83
CA SER A 219 -34.64 -1.95 37.02
C SER A 219 -34.25 -1.08 38.21
N ALA A 220 -34.83 0.11 38.24
CA ALA A 220 -35.13 0.74 39.52
C ALA A 220 -36.66 0.74 39.66
N VAL A 221 -37.19 -0.25 40.36
CA VAL A 221 -38.55 -0.20 40.88
C VAL A 221 -38.46 -0.12 42.40
N GLU A 222 -38.86 1.06 42.90
CA GLU A 222 -39.14 1.33 44.28
C GLU A 222 -40.11 0.29 44.86
N HIS A 223 -39.87 -0.14 46.09
CA HIS A 223 -40.90 -0.56 47.03
C HIS A 223 -40.67 0.13 48.38
N SER A 224 -41.34 1.25 48.54
CA SER A 224 -41.79 1.80 49.82
C SER A 224 -43.01 1.00 50.25
N HIS A 225 -43.04 0.41 51.45
CA HIS A 225 -44.17 0.39 52.35
C HIS A 225 -43.81 -0.25 53.67
N SER A 226 -44.11 0.53 54.77
CA SER A 226 -44.44 0.27 56.15
C SER A 226 -43.41 -0.23 57.12
#